data_18c5f38e30ed9657a4733e6eeaca783b
#
_entry.id   18c5f38e30ed9657a4733e6eeaca783b
#
_cell.length_a   1.000
_cell.length_b   1.000
_cell.length_c   1.000
_cell.angle_alpha   90.00
_cell.angle_beta   90.00
_cell.angle_gamma   90.00
#
_symmetry.space_group_name_H-M   'P 1'
#
loop_
_entity.id
_entity.type
_entity.pdbx_description
1 polymer ?
#
loop_
_entity_poly.entity_id
_entity_poly.type
_entity_poly.pdbx_seq_one_letter_code
_entity_poly.pdbx_strand_id
1 'polypeptide(L)'
;MAASAHVDTFARDNLPPRSDWPEFVFELPELKYPDRLNCVTELLDHWTARGHGQHPCLISPTETLSYAQLADQVNRIANVLVRDLGMVPGNRVLLRAPNNPVMLSAYFAVIKAGGVAVGTMPLLRAKELCYPIAKAEIALALCDARLADEMEQARAQSPQLKRVVYWGNGAADALEALMAKPGYERFAACETASDDVCLIGFTSGTTGEPKGTVHFHRDILATCDTYGAQVLRAEASDRFIGSPPLAFTFGLGGLALFPLRAGASTILIEKAPPEELLAAIEKYGATICFTAPTAYRAMLAKVGGHDISRLRKCISAGETLSKATFEAWQAATGIRIMDGLGSTEMLHIFIGSPAEAMRAGATGKSVPGYEARVVDEEGREVRAGTAGRLAVRGPTGCRYLADARQKKYVERGWNLTGDTYVMDADGYFWYQARSDDMIISAGYNIAGPEVEQALLTHPAVAECGVVGVSDEERGQVVTAYVVLRPGESSDAAMTRQLQDYVKATIAPYKYPRAIEYVSELPKTQTGKLQRFELRRIANEKASHKLAS
;
A
#
# COMPACT_ATOMS: atom_id res chain seq x y z
N MET A 1 21.21 -15.48 15.54
CA MET A 1 20.10 -14.52 15.83
C MET A 1 20.16 -14.14 17.30
N ALA A 2 20.07 -12.85 17.63
CA ALA A 2 20.04 -12.38 19.00
C ALA A 2 18.77 -12.87 19.72
N ALA A 3 18.79 -12.91 21.07
CA ALA A 3 17.58 -13.11 21.85
C ALA A 3 16.62 -11.93 21.65
N SER A 4 15.31 -12.20 21.56
CA SER A 4 14.29 -11.15 21.44
C SER A 4 14.31 -10.20 22.63
N ALA A 5 14.06 -8.91 22.38
CA ALA A 5 13.85 -7.92 23.44
C ALA A 5 12.40 -7.88 23.92
N HIS A 6 11.47 -8.58 23.26
CA HIS A 6 10.05 -8.53 23.61
C HIS A 6 9.77 -9.14 24.97
N VAL A 7 9.19 -8.35 25.86
CA VAL A 7 8.61 -8.76 27.14
C VAL A 7 7.20 -9.31 26.91
N ASP A 8 6.41 -8.63 26.07
CA ASP A 8 5.13 -9.15 25.59
C ASP A 8 5.40 -9.97 24.31
N THR A 9 5.29 -11.28 24.41
CA THR A 9 5.62 -12.22 23.33
C THR A 9 4.46 -12.53 22.39
N PHE A 10 3.27 -11.96 22.62
CA PHE A 10 2.05 -12.28 21.87
C PHE A 10 2.26 -12.30 20.34
N ALA A 11 2.82 -11.22 19.77
CA ALA A 11 3.00 -11.15 18.32
C ALA A 11 3.94 -12.24 17.79
N ARG A 12 4.96 -12.60 18.58
CA ARG A 12 5.94 -13.64 18.26
C ARG A 12 5.33 -15.05 18.38
N ASP A 13 4.55 -15.29 19.45
CA ASP A 13 3.94 -16.59 19.74
C ASP A 13 2.81 -16.93 18.75
N ASN A 14 2.26 -15.91 18.10
CA ASN A 14 1.19 -16.01 17.10
C ASN A 14 1.70 -15.91 15.63
N LEU A 15 3.01 -15.99 15.42
CA LEU A 15 3.58 -16.18 14.08
C LEU A 15 3.22 -17.59 13.57
N PRO A 16 3.08 -17.76 12.23
CA PRO A 16 2.95 -19.09 11.67
C PRO A 16 4.17 -19.97 12.01
N PRO A 17 4.03 -21.31 12.05
CA PRO A 17 5.17 -22.19 12.16
C PRO A 17 6.25 -21.88 11.12
N ARG A 18 7.52 -22.00 11.46
CA ARG A 18 8.63 -21.69 10.52
C ARG A 18 8.59 -22.50 9.23
N SER A 19 8.02 -23.70 9.26
CA SER A 19 7.78 -24.54 8.08
C SER A 19 6.84 -23.90 7.05
N ASP A 20 5.99 -22.97 7.51
CA ASP A 20 5.00 -22.28 6.69
C ASP A 20 5.48 -20.87 6.28
N TRP A 21 6.73 -20.51 6.59
CA TRP A 21 7.32 -19.24 6.19
C TRP A 21 7.81 -19.29 4.73
N PRO A 22 7.83 -18.16 4.03
CA PRO A 22 8.55 -18.09 2.76
C PRO A 22 10.06 -18.26 2.99
N GLU A 23 10.75 -18.68 1.96
CA GLU A 23 12.21 -18.66 1.92
C GLU A 23 12.69 -17.20 1.81
N PHE A 24 13.52 -16.78 2.76
CA PHE A 24 14.09 -15.43 2.75
C PHE A 24 15.43 -15.42 2.05
N VAL A 25 15.63 -14.46 1.14
CA VAL A 25 16.84 -14.28 0.33
C VAL A 25 17.54 -12.99 0.75
N PHE A 26 18.79 -13.08 1.22
CA PHE A 26 19.64 -11.98 1.66
C PHE A 26 20.99 -12.00 0.94
N GLU A 27 20.97 -12.13 -0.39
CA GLU A 27 22.20 -12.27 -1.19
C GLU A 27 22.90 -10.95 -1.45
N LEU A 28 22.16 -9.84 -1.53
CA LEU A 28 22.76 -8.52 -1.72
C LEU A 28 23.60 -8.13 -0.50
N PRO A 29 24.79 -7.55 -0.71
CA PRO A 29 25.66 -7.08 0.40
C PRO A 29 24.94 -6.10 1.34
N GLU A 30 24.07 -5.26 0.81
CA GLU A 30 23.32 -4.23 1.52
C GLU A 30 22.27 -4.82 2.49
N LEU A 31 21.90 -6.09 2.29
CA LEU A 31 20.91 -6.80 3.12
C LEU A 31 21.53 -7.53 4.33
N LYS A 32 22.81 -7.31 4.60
CA LYS A 32 23.50 -7.89 5.76
C LYS A 32 23.31 -7.02 6.99
N TYR A 33 22.27 -7.29 7.75
CA TYR A 33 21.97 -6.56 8.98
C TYR A 33 22.58 -7.23 10.22
N PRO A 34 22.93 -6.42 11.26
CA PRO A 34 23.39 -6.98 12.53
C PRO A 34 22.25 -7.72 13.24
N ASP A 35 22.60 -8.65 14.12
CA ASP A 35 21.63 -9.42 14.92
C ASP A 35 20.80 -8.50 15.85
N ARG A 36 21.41 -7.44 16.40
CA ARG A 36 20.74 -6.36 17.16
C ARG A 36 20.48 -5.19 16.23
N LEU A 37 19.20 -4.86 16.07
CA LEU A 37 18.77 -3.84 15.14
C LEU A 37 17.46 -3.22 15.59
N ASN A 38 17.45 -1.90 15.82
CA ASN A 38 16.24 -1.11 15.86
C ASN A 38 16.20 -0.23 14.59
N CYS A 39 15.25 -0.45 13.71
CA CYS A 39 15.24 0.22 12.40
C CYS A 39 15.10 1.76 12.52
N VAL A 40 14.53 2.27 13.61
CA VAL A 40 14.43 3.74 13.83
C VAL A 40 15.80 4.35 14.05
N THR A 41 16.72 3.64 14.69
CA THR A 41 18.11 4.12 14.83
C THR A 41 18.74 4.37 13.47
N GLU A 42 18.52 3.47 12.52
CA GLU A 42 19.07 3.57 11.15
C GLU A 42 18.34 4.62 10.28
N LEU A 43 17.04 4.83 10.53
CA LEU A 43 16.24 5.76 9.74
C LEU A 43 16.31 7.20 10.25
N LEU A 44 16.53 7.41 11.56
CA LEU A 44 16.40 8.73 12.18
C LEU A 44 17.65 9.13 13.01
N ASP A 45 18.02 8.34 14.03
CA ASP A 45 19.07 8.73 14.96
C ASP A 45 20.44 8.83 14.29
N HIS A 46 20.71 7.95 13.33
CA HIS A 46 21.91 7.91 12.51
C HIS A 46 22.23 9.25 11.82
N TRP A 47 21.21 9.94 11.29
CA TRP A 47 21.39 11.24 10.63
C TRP A 47 21.82 12.32 11.61
N THR A 48 21.21 12.33 12.79
CA THR A 48 21.59 13.28 13.86
C THR A 48 23.03 13.02 14.33
N ALA A 49 23.40 11.76 14.52
CA ALA A 49 24.73 11.36 14.92
C ALA A 49 25.82 11.73 13.90
N ARG A 50 25.47 11.77 12.61
CA ARG A 50 26.39 12.16 11.50
C ARG A 50 26.39 13.68 11.21
N GLY A 51 25.77 14.51 12.04
CA GLY A 51 25.79 15.96 11.85
C GLY A 51 24.74 16.50 10.89
N HIS A 52 23.81 15.67 10.38
CA HIS A 52 22.71 16.08 9.51
C HIS A 52 21.44 16.51 10.28
N GLY A 53 21.55 16.67 11.62
CA GLY A 53 20.40 16.97 12.48
C GLY A 53 19.60 18.23 12.12
N GLN A 54 20.23 19.22 11.48
CA GLN A 54 19.55 20.45 11.05
C GLN A 54 18.92 20.36 9.65
N HIS A 55 19.14 19.25 8.93
CA HIS A 55 18.53 19.08 7.62
C HIS A 55 17.00 18.96 7.72
N PRO A 56 16.21 19.63 6.85
CA PRO A 56 14.77 19.47 6.84
C PRO A 56 14.40 18.01 6.63
N CYS A 57 13.58 17.46 7.51
CA CYS A 57 13.16 16.06 7.49
C CYS A 57 11.69 15.94 7.10
N LEU A 58 10.84 16.70 7.79
CA LEU A 58 9.40 16.64 7.60
C LEU A 58 8.86 18.04 7.33
N ILE A 59 8.08 18.16 6.28
CA ILE A 59 7.45 19.43 5.86
C ILE A 59 5.93 19.21 5.87
N SER A 60 5.19 20.09 6.50
CA SER A 60 3.73 20.08 6.51
C SER A 60 3.18 21.49 6.29
N PRO A 61 1.87 21.67 6.09
CA PRO A 61 1.27 23.01 6.05
C PRO A 61 1.45 23.83 7.33
N THR A 62 1.66 23.18 8.46
CA THR A 62 1.70 23.82 9.79
C THR A 62 3.12 23.99 10.34
N GLU A 63 4.05 23.12 9.95
CA GLU A 63 5.40 23.11 10.49
C GLU A 63 6.41 22.46 9.55
N THR A 64 7.69 22.79 9.77
CA THR A 64 8.82 22.08 9.19
C THR A 64 9.73 21.63 10.31
N LEU A 65 9.99 20.31 10.38
CA LEU A 65 10.86 19.70 11.37
C LEU A 65 12.18 19.27 10.73
N SER A 66 13.29 19.57 11.40
CA SER A 66 14.58 18.97 11.08
C SER A 66 14.67 17.54 11.61
N TYR A 67 15.69 16.78 11.18
CA TYR A 67 15.96 15.45 11.72
C TYR A 67 16.11 15.46 13.25
N ALA A 68 16.80 16.46 13.81
CA ALA A 68 16.94 16.60 15.26
C ALA A 68 15.61 16.88 15.96
N GLN A 69 14.76 17.72 15.38
CA GLN A 69 13.44 18.02 15.95
C GLN A 69 12.50 16.82 15.87
N LEU A 70 12.51 16.08 14.76
CA LEU A 70 11.75 14.83 14.66
C LEU A 70 12.25 13.80 15.68
N ALA A 71 13.58 13.66 15.85
CA ALA A 71 14.16 12.76 16.85
C ALA A 71 13.76 13.16 18.28
N ASP A 72 13.70 14.46 18.61
CA ASP A 72 13.22 14.94 19.90
C ASP A 72 11.73 14.58 20.11
N GLN A 73 10.88 14.82 19.12
CA GLN A 73 9.46 14.42 19.22
C GLN A 73 9.30 12.91 19.42
N VAL A 74 10.02 12.09 18.64
CA VAL A 74 10.03 10.63 18.77
C VAL A 74 10.49 10.19 20.17
N ASN A 75 11.55 10.80 20.70
CA ASN A 75 12.04 10.51 22.05
C ASN A 75 11.00 10.85 23.13
N ARG A 76 10.35 12.01 23.02
CA ARG A 76 9.30 12.43 23.96
C ARG A 76 8.12 11.49 23.97
N ILE A 77 7.61 11.12 22.78
CA ILE A 77 6.51 10.14 22.66
C ILE A 77 6.95 8.77 23.20
N ALA A 78 8.17 8.32 22.92
CA ALA A 78 8.67 7.04 23.45
C ALA A 78 8.75 7.05 24.99
N ASN A 79 9.18 8.18 25.61
CA ASN A 79 9.14 8.33 27.08
C ASN A 79 7.71 8.31 27.61
N VAL A 80 6.76 8.97 26.96
CA VAL A 80 5.33 8.91 27.33
C VAL A 80 4.85 7.46 27.30
N LEU A 81 5.10 6.73 26.19
CA LEU A 81 4.69 5.34 26.03
C LEU A 81 5.21 4.45 27.18
N VAL A 82 6.50 4.57 27.50
CA VAL A 82 7.14 3.67 28.49
C VAL A 82 6.88 4.14 29.93
N ARG A 83 7.10 5.43 30.23
CA ARG A 83 7.07 5.91 31.62
C ARG A 83 5.66 6.24 32.13
N ASP A 84 4.80 6.80 31.25
CA ASP A 84 3.46 7.24 31.66
C ASP A 84 2.39 6.19 31.34
N LEU A 85 2.57 5.44 30.23
CA LEU A 85 1.56 4.49 29.76
C LEU A 85 1.93 3.04 30.09
N GLY A 86 3.14 2.78 30.60
CA GLY A 86 3.61 1.46 31.02
C GLY A 86 3.82 0.49 29.85
N MET A 87 4.05 0.99 28.63
CA MET A 87 4.34 0.15 27.47
C MET A 87 5.64 -0.62 27.70
N VAL A 88 5.61 -1.91 27.42
CA VAL A 88 6.79 -2.78 27.39
C VAL A 88 7.09 -3.24 25.96
N PRO A 89 8.34 -3.62 25.63
CA PRO A 89 8.67 -4.17 24.32
C PRO A 89 7.77 -5.32 23.92
N GLY A 90 7.28 -5.32 22.69
CA GLY A 90 6.33 -6.27 22.15
C GLY A 90 4.85 -5.89 22.28
N ASN A 91 4.49 -4.86 23.08
CA ASN A 91 3.11 -4.36 23.12
C ASN A 91 2.71 -3.78 21.75
N ARG A 92 1.48 -4.07 21.31
CA ARG A 92 0.91 -3.51 20.08
C ARG A 92 0.22 -2.20 20.40
N VAL A 93 0.53 -1.17 19.61
CA VAL A 93 -0.05 0.17 19.77
C VAL A 93 -0.80 0.56 18.49
N LEU A 94 -2.09 0.82 18.61
CA LEU A 94 -2.89 1.30 17.49
C LEU A 94 -2.61 2.78 17.26
N LEU A 95 -2.34 3.14 16.01
CA LEU A 95 -2.09 4.51 15.56
C LEU A 95 -3.20 4.93 14.60
N ARG A 96 -3.87 6.05 14.89
CA ARG A 96 -5.02 6.52 14.12
C ARG A 96 -4.95 8.02 13.86
N ALA A 97 -4.57 8.39 12.65
CA ALA A 97 -4.56 9.78 12.18
C ALA A 97 -4.46 9.87 10.65
N PRO A 98 -4.73 11.04 10.06
CA PRO A 98 -4.29 11.34 8.70
C PRO A 98 -2.75 11.49 8.62
N ASN A 99 -2.24 11.72 7.39
CA ASN A 99 -0.81 11.94 7.15
C ASN A 99 -0.36 13.28 7.76
N ASN A 100 0.06 13.27 9.00
CA ASN A 100 0.57 14.46 9.70
C ASN A 100 1.84 14.14 10.50
N PRO A 101 2.56 15.19 10.98
CA PRO A 101 3.81 15.03 11.73
C PRO A 101 3.70 14.11 12.95
N VAL A 102 2.64 14.24 13.73
CA VAL A 102 2.46 13.45 14.96
C VAL A 102 2.26 11.97 14.64
N MET A 103 1.53 11.64 13.57
CA MET A 103 1.37 10.24 13.14
C MET A 103 2.70 9.59 12.79
N LEU A 104 3.57 10.30 12.06
CA LEU A 104 4.92 9.81 11.73
C LEU A 104 5.77 9.63 12.98
N SER A 105 5.77 10.64 13.86
CA SER A 105 6.51 10.61 15.13
C SER A 105 6.04 9.46 16.03
N ALA A 106 4.73 9.21 16.11
CA ALA A 106 4.15 8.13 16.88
C ALA A 106 4.55 6.74 16.34
N TYR A 107 4.55 6.54 15.02
CA TYR A 107 5.07 5.30 14.41
C TYR A 107 6.48 5.00 14.88
N PHE A 108 7.37 5.97 14.75
CA PHE A 108 8.76 5.77 15.12
C PHE A 108 8.99 5.66 16.62
N ALA A 109 8.21 6.37 17.42
CA ALA A 109 8.30 6.27 18.88
C ALA A 109 7.92 4.88 19.40
N VAL A 110 6.82 4.30 18.88
CA VAL A 110 6.41 2.94 19.22
C VAL A 110 7.50 1.94 18.86
N ILE A 111 8.02 2.00 17.62
CA ILE A 111 9.05 1.07 17.13
C ILE A 111 10.37 1.28 17.89
N LYS A 112 10.79 2.53 18.14
CA LYS A 112 12.01 2.86 18.89
C LYS A 112 11.99 2.30 20.30
N ALA A 113 10.81 2.32 20.93
CA ALA A 113 10.60 1.79 22.27
C ALA A 113 10.43 0.26 22.31
N GLY A 114 10.59 -0.43 21.17
CA GLY A 114 10.45 -1.89 21.06
C GLY A 114 9.00 -2.37 20.96
N GLY A 115 8.03 -1.46 20.80
CA GLY A 115 6.63 -1.78 20.56
C GLY A 115 6.36 -2.15 19.09
N VAL A 116 5.14 -2.62 18.85
CA VAL A 116 4.65 -3.03 17.53
C VAL A 116 3.61 -2.02 17.05
N ALA A 117 3.92 -1.28 16.00
CA ALA A 117 3.01 -0.28 15.43
C ALA A 117 1.89 -0.94 14.62
N VAL A 118 0.65 -0.49 14.82
CA VAL A 118 -0.53 -0.93 14.07
C VAL A 118 -1.26 0.30 13.54
N GLY A 119 -0.97 0.68 12.31
CA GLY A 119 -1.58 1.86 11.68
C GLY A 119 -2.98 1.59 11.17
N THR A 120 -3.89 2.54 11.38
CA THR A 120 -5.26 2.48 10.87
C THR A 120 -5.64 3.76 10.14
N MET A 121 -6.37 3.59 9.04
CA MET A 121 -6.89 4.71 8.22
C MET A 121 -7.88 5.58 9.00
N PRO A 122 -7.88 6.92 8.79
CA PRO A 122 -8.87 7.82 9.40
C PRO A 122 -10.32 7.49 9.08
N LEU A 123 -10.58 6.93 7.90
CA LEU A 123 -11.94 6.65 7.41
C LEU A 123 -12.57 5.38 8.00
N LEU A 124 -11.82 4.54 8.71
CA LEU A 124 -12.39 3.35 9.35
C LEU A 124 -13.39 3.74 10.42
N ARG A 125 -14.52 3.03 10.44
CA ARG A 125 -15.55 3.17 11.47
C ARG A 125 -15.25 2.29 12.68
N ALA A 126 -15.96 2.51 13.77
CA ALA A 126 -15.80 1.77 15.01
C ALA A 126 -15.84 0.24 14.79
N LYS A 127 -16.81 -0.25 14.01
CA LYS A 127 -16.94 -1.69 13.68
C LYS A 127 -15.68 -2.26 13.02
N GLU A 128 -15.06 -1.50 12.10
CA GLU A 128 -13.86 -1.93 11.39
C GLU A 128 -12.62 -1.87 12.28
N LEU A 129 -12.57 -0.94 13.24
CA LEU A 129 -11.49 -0.82 14.22
C LEU A 129 -11.50 -1.96 15.25
N CYS A 130 -12.67 -2.50 15.60
CA CYS A 130 -12.78 -3.59 16.57
C CYS A 130 -11.99 -4.84 16.13
N TYR A 131 -11.94 -5.13 14.83
CA TYR A 131 -11.25 -6.33 14.35
C TYR A 131 -9.72 -6.29 14.58
N PRO A 132 -8.95 -5.30 14.11
CA PRO A 132 -7.52 -5.24 14.38
C PRO A 132 -7.21 -5.11 15.87
N ILE A 133 -8.06 -4.41 16.65
CA ILE A 133 -7.91 -4.30 18.11
C ILE A 133 -8.00 -5.70 18.75
N ALA A 134 -9.01 -6.48 18.37
CA ALA A 134 -9.18 -7.84 18.89
C ALA A 134 -8.09 -8.79 18.37
N LYS A 135 -7.83 -8.79 17.07
CA LYS A 135 -6.91 -9.73 16.42
C LYS A 135 -5.48 -9.59 16.90
N ALA A 136 -5.02 -8.37 17.15
CA ALA A 136 -3.67 -8.10 17.62
C ALA A 136 -3.60 -7.85 19.15
N GLU A 137 -4.70 -8.09 19.89
CA GLU A 137 -4.79 -7.85 21.34
C GLU A 137 -4.23 -6.48 21.75
N ILE A 138 -4.75 -5.42 21.14
CA ILE A 138 -4.25 -4.06 21.34
C ILE A 138 -4.84 -3.47 22.61
N ALA A 139 -3.96 -3.11 23.56
CA ALA A 139 -4.36 -2.50 24.83
C ALA A 139 -4.22 -0.98 24.86
N LEU A 140 -3.44 -0.40 23.94
CA LEU A 140 -3.07 1.01 23.89
C LEU A 140 -3.27 1.58 22.49
N ALA A 141 -3.83 2.80 22.41
CA ALA A 141 -3.94 3.55 21.16
C ALA A 141 -3.46 5.00 21.33
N LEU A 142 -2.84 5.54 20.28
CA LEU A 142 -2.61 6.95 20.08
C LEU A 142 -3.50 7.42 18.93
N CYS A 143 -4.32 8.45 19.14
CA CYS A 143 -5.35 8.87 18.20
C CYS A 143 -5.43 10.39 18.06
N ASP A 144 -5.56 10.87 16.83
CA ASP A 144 -5.92 12.25 16.55
C ASP A 144 -7.32 12.54 17.14
N ALA A 145 -7.43 13.58 17.95
CA ALA A 145 -8.68 13.90 18.66
C ALA A 145 -9.87 14.16 17.73
N ARG A 146 -9.61 14.58 16.50
CA ARG A 146 -10.64 14.75 15.46
C ARG A 146 -11.33 13.43 15.07
N LEU A 147 -10.73 12.29 15.43
CA LEU A 147 -11.23 10.94 15.13
C LEU A 147 -11.72 10.21 16.41
N ALA A 148 -11.94 10.96 17.49
CA ALA A 148 -12.28 10.41 18.80
C ALA A 148 -13.60 9.67 18.83
N ASP A 149 -14.64 10.15 18.12
CA ASP A 149 -15.98 9.56 18.18
C ASP A 149 -16.00 8.08 17.80
N GLU A 150 -15.42 7.73 16.66
CA GLU A 150 -15.32 6.34 16.20
C GLU A 150 -14.34 5.52 17.08
N MET A 151 -13.32 6.18 17.63
CA MET A 151 -12.33 5.53 18.51
C MET A 151 -12.95 5.13 19.85
N GLU A 152 -13.73 6.01 20.47
CA GLU A 152 -14.42 5.71 21.75
C GLU A 152 -15.53 4.67 21.56
N GLN A 153 -16.26 4.71 20.44
CA GLN A 153 -17.23 3.66 20.11
C GLN A 153 -16.55 2.31 19.92
N ALA A 154 -15.39 2.26 19.27
CA ALA A 154 -14.59 1.03 19.14
C ALA A 154 -14.08 0.56 20.50
N ARG A 155 -13.60 1.47 21.34
CA ARG A 155 -13.13 1.18 22.71
C ARG A 155 -14.24 0.56 23.56
N ALA A 156 -15.47 1.12 23.49
CA ALA A 156 -16.60 0.59 24.25
C ALA A 156 -16.96 -0.86 23.84
N GLN A 157 -16.68 -1.24 22.59
CA GLN A 157 -16.90 -2.58 22.06
C GLN A 157 -15.66 -3.51 22.18
N SER A 158 -14.52 -2.98 22.59
CA SER A 158 -13.23 -3.70 22.64
C SER A 158 -12.63 -3.65 24.05
N PRO A 159 -13.02 -4.54 24.97
CA PRO A 159 -12.62 -4.49 26.38
C PRO A 159 -11.11 -4.64 26.60
N GLN A 160 -10.36 -5.18 25.63
CA GLN A 160 -8.90 -5.24 25.64
C GLN A 160 -8.24 -3.88 25.44
N LEU A 161 -8.88 -2.91 24.77
CA LEU A 161 -8.35 -1.56 24.58
C LEU A 161 -8.52 -0.74 25.87
N LYS A 162 -7.49 -0.77 26.72
CA LYS A 162 -7.53 -0.18 28.05
C LYS A 162 -7.35 1.32 28.05
N ARG A 163 -6.53 1.85 27.12
CA ARG A 163 -6.14 3.26 27.12
C ARG A 163 -6.06 3.83 25.71
N VAL A 164 -6.61 5.01 25.55
CA VAL A 164 -6.46 5.83 24.35
C VAL A 164 -5.89 7.18 24.79
N VAL A 165 -4.82 7.62 24.15
CA VAL A 165 -4.25 8.96 24.34
C VAL A 165 -4.48 9.76 23.07
N TYR A 166 -5.07 10.92 23.23
CA TYR A 166 -5.38 11.81 22.12
C TYR A 166 -4.35 12.92 21.98
N TRP A 167 -4.25 13.49 20.80
CA TRP A 167 -3.52 14.73 20.55
C TRP A 167 -4.39 15.72 19.77
N GLY A 168 -4.02 17.01 19.80
CA GLY A 168 -4.72 18.07 19.08
C GLY A 168 -6.00 18.58 19.75
N ASN A 169 -6.27 18.24 21.02
CA ASN A 169 -7.44 18.71 21.76
C ASN A 169 -7.10 19.68 22.93
N GLY A 170 -5.82 19.88 23.22
CA GLY A 170 -5.36 20.78 24.28
C GLY A 170 -5.68 20.31 25.71
N ALA A 171 -6.08 19.05 25.91
CA ALA A 171 -6.38 18.51 27.23
C ALA A 171 -5.10 18.31 28.06
N ALA A 172 -5.21 18.32 29.38
CA ALA A 172 -4.06 18.16 30.28
C ALA A 172 -3.42 16.75 30.19
N ASP A 173 -4.15 15.78 29.74
CA ASP A 173 -3.72 14.40 29.47
C ASP A 173 -3.50 14.11 27.97
N ALA A 174 -3.56 15.16 27.13
CA ALA A 174 -3.21 15.05 25.73
C ALA A 174 -1.73 14.70 25.52
N LEU A 175 -1.41 14.07 24.41
CA LEU A 175 -0.06 13.61 24.10
C LEU A 175 0.95 14.76 24.18
N GLU A 176 0.62 15.96 23.69
CA GLU A 176 1.48 17.15 23.74
C GLU A 176 1.79 17.57 25.17
N ALA A 177 0.79 17.56 26.07
CA ALA A 177 0.97 17.89 27.46
C ALA A 177 1.87 16.87 28.16
N LEU A 178 1.72 15.58 27.86
CA LEU A 178 2.57 14.52 28.38
C LEU A 178 4.01 14.64 27.87
N MET A 179 4.20 14.95 26.57
CA MET A 179 5.50 15.17 25.94
C MET A 179 6.28 16.36 26.51
N ALA A 180 5.59 17.37 27.05
CA ALA A 180 6.21 18.57 27.57
C ALA A 180 6.99 18.36 28.90
N LYS A 181 6.94 17.17 29.48
CA LYS A 181 7.63 16.84 30.73
C LYS A 181 9.15 16.96 30.58
N PRO A 182 9.83 17.53 31.55
CA PRO A 182 11.29 17.63 31.57
C PRO A 182 11.95 16.24 31.53
N GLY A 183 13.08 16.14 30.83
CA GLY A 183 13.86 14.89 30.74
C GLY A 183 13.29 13.86 29.75
N TYR A 184 12.31 14.26 28.90
CA TYR A 184 11.77 13.41 27.83
C TYR A 184 12.45 13.62 26.47
N GLU A 185 13.41 14.54 26.37
CA GLU A 185 14.15 14.87 25.14
C GLU A 185 15.05 13.73 24.64
N ARG A 186 15.40 12.79 25.53
CA ARG A 186 16.30 11.68 25.23
C ARG A 186 15.64 10.36 25.54
N PHE A 187 15.78 9.41 24.62
CA PHE A 187 15.33 8.03 24.78
C PHE A 187 16.31 7.09 24.08
N ALA A 188 16.86 6.12 24.80
CA ALA A 188 17.69 5.08 24.23
C ALA A 188 16.79 4.07 23.49
N ALA A 189 17.08 3.80 22.22
CA ALA A 189 16.33 2.81 21.46
C ALA A 189 16.39 1.44 22.15
N CYS A 190 15.27 0.72 22.14
CA CYS A 190 15.23 -0.64 22.64
C CYS A 190 16.20 -1.53 21.84
N GLU A 191 16.99 -2.35 22.51
CA GLU A 191 17.96 -3.29 21.96
C GLU A 191 17.27 -4.51 21.30
N THR A 192 16.42 -4.25 20.32
CA THR A 192 15.65 -5.27 19.61
C THR A 192 16.52 -6.20 18.79
N ALA A 193 16.09 -7.46 18.65
CA ALA A 193 16.64 -8.34 17.62
C ALA A 193 16.20 -7.88 16.24
N SER A 194 16.98 -8.15 15.20
CA SER A 194 16.66 -7.79 13.81
C SER A 194 15.36 -8.46 13.31
N ASP A 195 14.97 -9.58 13.93
CA ASP A 195 13.74 -10.33 13.68
C ASP A 195 12.70 -10.19 14.82
N ASP A 196 12.81 -9.16 15.67
CA ASP A 196 11.71 -8.74 16.52
C ASP A 196 10.62 -8.06 15.68
N VAL A 197 9.36 -8.32 16.04
CA VAL A 197 8.19 -7.73 15.37
C VAL A 197 8.12 -6.25 15.67
N CYS A 198 8.01 -5.40 14.65
CA CYS A 198 7.89 -3.95 14.83
C CYS A 198 6.65 -3.34 14.17
N LEU A 199 6.00 -4.07 13.25
CA LEU A 199 4.85 -3.60 12.50
C LEU A 199 3.86 -4.74 12.25
N ILE A 200 2.57 -4.46 12.38
CA ILE A 200 1.49 -5.30 11.85
C ILE A 200 0.64 -4.46 10.92
N GLY A 201 0.67 -4.81 9.63
CA GLY A 201 -0.16 -4.19 8.60
C GLY A 201 -1.43 -5.01 8.36
N PHE A 202 -2.62 -4.39 8.53
CA PHE A 202 -3.87 -5.05 8.19
C PHE A 202 -4.26 -4.79 6.74
N THR A 203 -4.52 -5.87 5.99
CA THR A 203 -4.99 -5.76 4.61
C THR A 203 -6.49 -5.56 4.60
N SER A 204 -6.98 -4.68 3.73
CA SER A 204 -8.41 -4.63 3.39
C SER A 204 -8.73 -5.86 2.53
N GLY A 205 -9.14 -6.96 3.17
CA GLY A 205 -9.52 -8.17 2.44
C GLY A 205 -10.67 -7.87 1.46
N THR A 206 -10.46 -8.11 0.18
CA THR A 206 -11.52 -8.01 -0.84
C THR A 206 -12.56 -9.13 -0.73
N THR A 207 -12.28 -10.17 0.07
CA THR A 207 -13.07 -11.41 0.13
C THR A 207 -13.28 -11.94 1.56
N GLY A 208 -13.15 -11.10 2.59
CA GLY A 208 -13.34 -11.58 3.97
C GLY A 208 -12.71 -10.67 5.03
N GLU A 209 -12.53 -11.21 6.24
CA GLU A 209 -11.89 -10.50 7.34
C GLU A 209 -10.46 -10.05 6.98
N PRO A 210 -10.03 -8.85 7.43
CA PRO A 210 -8.67 -8.38 7.22
C PRO A 210 -7.63 -9.38 7.74
N LYS A 211 -6.45 -9.42 7.12
CA LYS A 211 -5.33 -10.23 7.56
C LYS A 211 -4.27 -9.33 8.18
N GLY A 212 -3.78 -9.67 9.36
CA GLY A 212 -2.66 -8.97 10.00
C GLY A 212 -1.33 -9.55 9.51
N THR A 213 -0.59 -8.79 8.73
CA THR A 213 0.73 -9.18 8.23
C THR A 213 1.81 -8.63 9.15
N VAL A 214 2.70 -9.49 9.62
CA VAL A 214 3.73 -9.18 10.61
C VAL A 214 5.06 -8.89 9.93
N HIS A 215 5.71 -7.79 10.32
CA HIS A 215 7.01 -7.37 9.81
C HIS A 215 8.03 -7.14 10.93
N PHE A 216 9.28 -7.44 10.61
CA PHE A 216 10.44 -7.33 11.48
C PHE A 216 11.22 -6.02 11.25
N HIS A 217 12.07 -5.63 12.19
CA HIS A 217 12.96 -4.47 12.03
C HIS A 217 13.79 -4.54 10.75
N ARG A 218 14.35 -5.72 10.41
CA ARG A 218 15.13 -5.91 9.18
C ARG A 218 14.30 -5.78 7.91
N ASP A 219 13.00 -6.14 7.94
CA ASP A 219 12.12 -6.04 6.78
C ASP A 219 11.92 -4.57 6.37
N ILE A 220 11.83 -3.67 7.38
CA ILE A 220 11.74 -2.22 7.18
C ILE A 220 12.94 -1.72 6.39
N LEU A 221 14.16 -2.09 6.79
CA LEU A 221 15.37 -1.66 6.09
C LEU A 221 15.53 -2.36 4.74
N ALA A 222 15.15 -3.63 4.65
CA ALA A 222 15.27 -4.40 3.41
C ALA A 222 14.48 -3.77 2.25
N THR A 223 13.27 -3.22 2.50
CA THR A 223 12.52 -2.51 1.46
C THR A 223 13.19 -1.20 1.04
N CYS A 224 13.86 -0.53 1.99
CA CYS A 224 14.62 0.69 1.69
C CYS A 224 15.86 0.38 0.85
N ASP A 225 16.59 -0.68 1.22
CA ASP A 225 17.89 -1.04 0.61
C ASP A 225 17.71 -1.82 -0.71
N THR A 226 16.51 -2.34 -0.99
CA THR A 226 16.10 -2.91 -2.29
C THR A 226 15.42 -1.86 -3.18
N TYR A 227 14.09 -1.70 -3.09
CA TYR A 227 13.35 -0.78 -3.96
C TYR A 227 13.82 0.68 -3.80
N GLY A 228 13.96 1.16 -2.57
CA GLY A 228 14.37 2.54 -2.28
C GLY A 228 15.74 2.90 -2.88
N ALA A 229 16.74 2.04 -2.69
CA ALA A 229 18.11 2.29 -3.14
C ALA A 229 18.33 1.86 -4.60
N GLN A 230 17.84 0.69 -5.03
CA GLN A 230 18.22 0.09 -6.31
C GLN A 230 17.32 0.55 -7.48
N VAL A 231 16.03 0.81 -7.21
CA VAL A 231 15.04 1.18 -8.24
C VAL A 231 14.68 2.65 -8.16
N LEU A 232 14.21 3.11 -7.00
CA LEU A 232 13.85 4.50 -6.78
C LEU A 232 15.08 5.42 -6.80
N ARG A 233 16.21 4.96 -6.25
CA ARG A 233 17.48 5.70 -6.18
C ARG A 233 17.25 7.08 -5.55
N ALA A 234 16.71 7.07 -4.35
CA ALA A 234 16.44 8.27 -3.58
C ALA A 234 17.74 8.94 -3.10
N GLU A 235 17.75 10.26 -3.07
CA GLU A 235 18.89 11.08 -2.68
C GLU A 235 18.51 12.01 -1.52
N ALA A 236 19.49 12.44 -0.73
CA ALA A 236 19.27 13.34 0.41
C ALA A 236 18.66 14.71 0.02
N SER A 237 18.84 15.12 -1.25
CA SER A 237 18.25 16.35 -1.80
C SER A 237 16.77 16.21 -2.18
N ASP A 238 16.21 14.99 -2.17
CA ASP A 238 14.84 14.73 -2.58
C ASP A 238 13.81 15.25 -1.56
N ARG A 239 12.64 15.59 -2.11
CA ARG A 239 11.43 15.93 -1.35
C ARG A 239 10.30 15.03 -1.80
N PHE A 240 9.92 14.13 -0.93
CA PHE A 240 8.85 13.17 -1.20
C PHE A 240 7.49 13.76 -0.88
N ILE A 241 6.49 13.45 -1.69
CA ILE A 241 5.08 13.77 -1.45
C ILE A 241 4.20 12.64 -1.94
N GLY A 242 2.97 12.54 -1.44
CA GLY A 242 2.02 11.57 -1.98
C GLY A 242 0.67 11.57 -1.29
N SER A 243 -0.25 10.84 -1.88
CA SER A 243 -1.61 10.66 -1.37
C SER A 243 -1.82 9.40 -0.51
N PRO A 244 -1.00 8.32 -0.60
CA PRO A 244 -1.27 7.11 0.17
C PRO A 244 -1.16 7.36 1.68
N PRO A 245 -2.10 6.82 2.48
CA PRO A 245 -2.02 6.92 3.94
C PRO A 245 -0.78 6.24 4.52
N LEU A 246 -0.17 6.85 5.55
CA LEU A 246 0.91 6.23 6.35
C LEU A 246 0.48 4.92 7.02
N ALA A 247 -0.82 4.72 7.20
CA ALA A 247 -1.39 3.48 7.73
C ALA A 247 -1.23 2.27 6.78
N PHE A 248 -0.93 2.50 5.50
CA PHE A 248 -0.67 1.45 4.51
C PHE A 248 0.79 1.38 4.13
N THR A 249 1.26 0.19 3.80
CA THR A 249 2.68 -0.05 3.49
C THR A 249 3.19 0.79 2.31
N PHE A 250 2.34 1.05 1.29
CA PHE A 250 2.71 1.94 0.18
C PHE A 250 2.96 3.38 0.64
N GLY A 251 2.09 3.94 1.49
CA GLY A 251 2.29 5.26 2.08
C GLY A 251 3.42 5.30 3.09
N LEU A 252 3.51 4.28 3.96
CA LEU A 252 4.59 4.17 4.94
C LEU A 252 5.97 4.13 4.26
N GLY A 253 6.14 3.28 3.24
CA GLY A 253 7.39 3.23 2.47
C GLY A 253 7.70 4.54 1.77
N GLY A 254 6.76 5.03 0.95
CA GLY A 254 6.97 6.21 0.10
C GLY A 254 7.08 7.54 0.84
N LEU A 255 6.42 7.68 2.00
CA LEU A 255 6.36 8.96 2.73
C LEU A 255 7.12 8.96 4.06
N ALA A 256 7.63 7.81 4.50
CA ALA A 256 8.38 7.72 5.75
C ALA A 256 9.70 6.97 5.57
N LEU A 257 9.66 5.71 5.16
CA LEU A 257 10.84 4.84 5.21
C LEU A 257 11.90 5.25 4.18
N PHE A 258 11.52 5.42 2.91
CA PHE A 258 12.48 5.74 1.84
C PHE A 258 13.09 7.15 1.99
N PRO A 259 12.29 8.21 2.25
CA PRO A 259 12.89 9.53 2.48
C PRO A 259 13.85 9.53 3.67
N LEU A 260 13.47 8.91 4.80
CA LEU A 260 14.34 8.92 5.97
C LEU A 260 15.58 8.04 5.80
N ARG A 261 15.49 6.89 5.09
CA ARG A 261 16.66 6.08 4.79
C ARG A 261 17.66 6.83 3.90
N ALA A 262 17.19 7.66 2.98
CA ALA A 262 18.00 8.47 2.07
C ALA A 262 18.52 9.78 2.68
N GLY A 263 18.08 10.17 3.88
CA GLY A 263 18.39 11.49 4.46
C GLY A 263 17.65 12.64 3.79
N ALA A 264 16.56 12.33 3.08
CA ALA A 264 15.71 13.25 2.32
C ALA A 264 14.61 13.89 3.18
N SER A 265 13.79 14.74 2.57
CA SER A 265 12.62 15.34 3.23
C SER A 265 11.33 14.65 2.77
N THR A 266 10.33 14.60 3.64
CA THR A 266 8.97 14.19 3.29
C THR A 266 7.98 15.34 3.50
N ILE A 267 7.05 15.51 2.56
CA ILE A 267 5.97 16.48 2.63
C ILE A 267 4.69 15.70 2.97
N LEU A 268 4.14 15.96 4.15
CA LEU A 268 2.91 15.34 4.62
C LEU A 268 1.75 16.31 4.51
N ILE A 269 0.73 15.92 3.72
CA ILE A 269 -0.54 16.61 3.59
C ILE A 269 -1.67 15.65 3.95
N GLU A 270 -2.60 16.11 4.77
CA GLU A 270 -3.66 15.25 5.32
C GLU A 270 -4.71 14.85 4.28
N LYS A 271 -4.99 15.75 3.34
CA LYS A 271 -5.88 15.53 2.22
C LYS A 271 -5.10 15.79 0.94
N ALA A 272 -5.12 14.84 0.04
CA ALA A 272 -4.36 14.89 -1.21
C ALA A 272 -5.23 14.47 -2.41
N PRO A 273 -6.42 15.11 -2.63
CA PRO A 273 -7.09 14.94 -3.90
C PRO A 273 -6.17 15.46 -5.02
N PRO A 274 -6.35 15.02 -6.27
CA PRO A 274 -5.40 15.27 -7.36
C PRO A 274 -5.00 16.73 -7.55
N GLU A 275 -5.93 17.66 -7.40
CA GLU A 275 -5.67 19.09 -7.55
C GLU A 275 -4.84 19.68 -6.40
N GLU A 276 -5.19 19.31 -5.15
CA GLU A 276 -4.43 19.73 -3.96
C GLU A 276 -3.03 19.10 -3.96
N LEU A 277 -2.88 17.88 -4.49
CA LEU A 277 -1.59 17.24 -4.65
C LEU A 277 -0.70 17.99 -5.65
N LEU A 278 -1.23 18.41 -6.80
CA LEU A 278 -0.50 19.25 -7.77
C LEU A 278 -0.08 20.59 -7.16
N ALA A 279 -0.99 21.28 -6.49
CA ALA A 279 -0.68 22.53 -5.80
C ALA A 279 0.40 22.37 -4.72
N ALA A 280 0.39 21.25 -4.00
CA ALA A 280 1.42 20.95 -2.99
C ALA A 280 2.77 20.58 -3.62
N ILE A 281 2.78 19.86 -4.76
CA ILE A 281 4.00 19.58 -5.52
C ILE A 281 4.70 20.89 -5.92
N GLU A 282 3.94 21.82 -6.47
CA GLU A 282 4.43 23.16 -6.85
C GLU A 282 4.91 23.93 -5.61
N LYS A 283 4.03 24.10 -4.61
CA LYS A 283 4.27 24.91 -3.40
C LYS A 283 5.52 24.49 -2.64
N TYR A 284 5.72 23.21 -2.46
CA TYR A 284 6.83 22.67 -1.64
C TYR A 284 8.02 22.21 -2.48
N GLY A 285 7.93 22.29 -3.82
CA GLY A 285 8.99 21.87 -4.73
C GLY A 285 9.32 20.38 -4.59
N ALA A 286 8.29 19.53 -4.59
CA ALA A 286 8.46 18.10 -4.49
C ALA A 286 9.22 17.53 -5.70
N THR A 287 10.08 16.56 -5.44
CA THR A 287 10.90 15.90 -6.49
C THR A 287 10.43 14.48 -6.79
N ILE A 288 9.76 13.85 -5.83
CA ILE A 288 9.26 12.47 -5.92
C ILE A 288 7.81 12.42 -5.45
N CYS A 289 6.91 11.91 -6.30
CA CYS A 289 5.48 11.77 -5.98
C CYS A 289 5.04 10.32 -5.96
N PHE A 290 4.40 9.90 -4.86
CA PHE A 290 3.76 8.59 -4.70
C PHE A 290 2.25 8.74 -4.74
N THR A 291 1.58 8.15 -5.73
CA THR A 291 0.11 8.14 -5.78
C THR A 291 -0.41 6.99 -6.65
N ALA A 292 -1.74 6.82 -6.70
CA ALA A 292 -2.38 5.78 -7.51
C ALA A 292 -2.49 6.19 -9.00
N PRO A 293 -2.57 5.23 -9.93
CA PRO A 293 -2.81 5.48 -11.36
C PRO A 293 -4.00 6.39 -11.64
N THR A 294 -5.11 6.20 -10.90
CA THR A 294 -6.31 7.03 -11.01
C THR A 294 -6.07 8.50 -10.68
N ALA A 295 -5.20 8.78 -9.70
CA ALA A 295 -4.82 10.16 -9.37
C ALA A 295 -3.98 10.80 -10.48
N TYR A 296 -2.99 10.08 -11.05
CA TYR A 296 -2.22 10.59 -12.20
C TYR A 296 -3.14 10.91 -13.38
N ARG A 297 -4.10 10.04 -13.69
CA ARG A 297 -5.09 10.29 -14.74
C ARG A 297 -5.93 11.55 -14.46
N ALA A 298 -6.35 11.76 -13.23
CA ALA A 298 -7.12 12.95 -12.86
C ALA A 298 -6.28 14.24 -12.90
N MET A 299 -5.01 14.16 -12.51
CA MET A 299 -4.08 15.30 -12.57
C MET A 299 -3.78 15.76 -14.00
N LEU A 300 -3.85 14.88 -15.01
CA LEU A 300 -3.59 15.23 -16.42
C LEU A 300 -4.41 16.44 -16.91
N ALA A 301 -5.65 16.57 -16.46
CA ALA A 301 -6.52 17.67 -16.87
C ALA A 301 -6.05 19.06 -16.39
N LYS A 302 -5.17 19.12 -15.38
CA LYS A 302 -4.77 20.35 -14.69
C LYS A 302 -3.26 20.54 -14.60
N VAL A 303 -2.46 19.53 -14.91
CA VAL A 303 -1.00 19.54 -14.72
C VAL A 303 -0.31 20.70 -15.45
N GLY A 304 -0.81 21.11 -16.63
CA GLY A 304 -0.27 22.24 -17.39
C GLY A 304 -0.45 23.61 -16.72
N GLY A 305 -1.28 23.72 -15.68
CA GLY A 305 -1.49 24.94 -14.89
C GLY A 305 -0.59 25.05 -13.65
N HIS A 306 0.32 24.09 -13.42
CA HIS A 306 1.18 24.04 -12.24
C HIS A 306 2.66 23.96 -12.63
N ASP A 307 3.52 24.61 -11.85
CA ASP A 307 4.97 24.44 -11.97
C ASP A 307 5.43 23.18 -11.26
N ILE A 308 5.58 22.09 -12.03
CA ILE A 308 6.10 20.81 -11.56
C ILE A 308 7.55 20.58 -12.02
N SER A 309 8.28 21.62 -12.41
CA SER A 309 9.64 21.49 -12.98
C SER A 309 10.65 20.80 -12.07
N ARG A 310 10.41 20.79 -10.75
CA ARG A 310 11.24 20.07 -9.78
C ARG A 310 10.89 18.58 -9.66
N LEU A 311 9.72 18.15 -10.13
CA LEU A 311 9.28 16.77 -10.05
C LEU A 311 10.10 15.92 -11.03
N ARG A 312 10.78 14.91 -10.51
CA ARG A 312 11.70 14.04 -11.28
C ARG A 312 11.18 12.62 -11.41
N LYS A 313 10.46 12.15 -10.39
CA LYS A 313 10.01 10.76 -10.31
C LYS A 313 8.55 10.70 -9.87
N CYS A 314 7.78 9.91 -10.60
CA CYS A 314 6.37 9.64 -10.33
C CYS A 314 6.21 8.15 -10.10
N ILE A 315 5.78 7.74 -8.92
CA ILE A 315 5.62 6.34 -8.53
C ILE A 315 4.14 5.99 -8.43
N SER A 316 3.76 4.91 -9.07
CA SER A 316 2.40 4.38 -9.12
C SER A 316 2.37 2.96 -8.56
N ALA A 317 1.39 2.67 -7.74
CA ALA A 317 1.09 1.32 -7.28
C ALA A 317 -0.35 1.20 -6.74
N GLY A 318 -0.74 -0.04 -6.42
CA GLY A 318 -2.02 -0.35 -5.79
C GLY A 318 -3.17 -0.59 -6.75
N GLU A 319 -3.06 -0.16 -7.99
CA GLU A 319 -3.97 -0.38 -9.11
C GLU A 319 -3.14 -0.62 -10.38
N THR A 320 -3.75 -1.12 -11.44
CA THR A 320 -3.07 -1.29 -12.73
C THR A 320 -2.89 0.06 -13.42
N LEU A 321 -1.67 0.42 -13.76
CA LEU A 321 -1.38 1.58 -14.59
C LEU A 321 -1.67 1.27 -16.06
N SER A 322 -2.67 1.92 -16.65
CA SER A 322 -2.97 1.72 -18.06
C SER A 322 -1.87 2.32 -18.95
N LYS A 323 -1.61 1.68 -20.09
CA LYS A 323 -0.69 2.20 -21.11
C LYS A 323 -1.06 3.63 -21.51
N ALA A 324 -2.36 3.91 -21.70
CA ALA A 324 -2.85 5.24 -22.09
C ALA A 324 -2.51 6.32 -21.03
N THR A 325 -2.69 6.02 -19.73
CA THR A 325 -2.32 6.97 -18.66
C THR A 325 -0.82 7.19 -18.61
N PHE A 326 -0.01 6.14 -18.74
CA PHE A 326 1.44 6.25 -18.79
C PHE A 326 1.91 7.16 -19.93
N GLU A 327 1.44 6.91 -21.16
CA GLU A 327 1.82 7.67 -22.36
C GLU A 327 1.34 9.11 -22.30
N ALA A 328 0.10 9.35 -21.83
CA ALA A 328 -0.45 10.71 -21.68
C ALA A 328 0.32 11.52 -20.63
N TRP A 329 0.67 10.92 -19.49
CA TRP A 329 1.48 11.58 -18.47
C TRP A 329 2.86 11.93 -18.98
N GLN A 330 3.52 11.00 -19.65
CA GLN A 330 4.84 11.23 -20.25
C GLN A 330 4.79 12.33 -21.32
N ALA A 331 3.76 12.36 -22.15
CA ALA A 331 3.59 13.41 -23.18
C ALA A 331 3.36 14.80 -22.55
N ALA A 332 2.59 14.88 -21.46
CA ALA A 332 2.27 16.14 -20.80
C ALA A 332 3.41 16.70 -19.94
N THR A 333 4.24 15.83 -19.33
CA THR A 333 5.21 16.23 -18.30
C THR A 333 6.67 15.88 -18.63
N GLY A 334 6.90 15.04 -19.62
CA GLY A 334 8.22 14.43 -19.88
C GLY A 334 8.63 13.33 -18.92
N ILE A 335 7.85 13.06 -17.86
CA ILE A 335 8.19 12.11 -16.79
C ILE A 335 7.53 10.76 -17.07
N ARG A 336 8.32 9.69 -17.05
CA ARG A 336 7.79 8.31 -17.07
C ARG A 336 7.35 7.90 -15.68
N ILE A 337 6.11 7.41 -15.55
CA ILE A 337 5.63 6.86 -14.29
C ILE A 337 6.35 5.53 -14.02
N MET A 338 6.94 5.40 -12.85
CA MET A 338 7.49 4.15 -12.34
C MET A 338 6.35 3.34 -11.71
N ASP A 339 5.78 2.41 -12.48
CA ASP A 339 4.77 1.50 -11.95
C ASP A 339 5.40 0.43 -11.07
N GLY A 340 4.63 -0.13 -10.14
CA GLY A 340 5.12 -1.17 -9.27
C GLY A 340 4.03 -2.04 -8.67
N LEU A 341 4.33 -3.34 -8.56
CA LEU A 341 3.55 -4.27 -7.76
C LEU A 341 4.18 -4.41 -6.39
N GLY A 342 3.39 -4.08 -5.38
CA GLY A 342 3.68 -4.33 -3.99
C GLY A 342 2.50 -4.97 -3.28
N SER A 343 2.74 -5.49 -2.10
CA SER A 343 1.67 -5.98 -1.22
C SER A 343 2.02 -5.72 0.24
N THR A 344 1.01 -5.78 1.11
CA THR A 344 1.23 -5.68 2.55
C THR A 344 2.10 -6.84 3.04
N GLU A 345 1.95 -8.02 2.45
CA GLU A 345 2.71 -9.22 2.76
C GLU A 345 4.21 -9.10 2.47
N MET A 346 4.56 -8.35 1.44
CA MET A 346 5.95 -8.07 1.06
C MET A 346 6.46 -6.73 1.60
N LEU A 347 5.64 -6.03 2.37
CA LEU A 347 5.83 -4.70 2.94
C LEU A 347 5.80 -3.55 1.91
N HIS A 348 6.36 -3.71 0.72
CA HIS A 348 6.34 -2.68 -0.32
C HIS A 348 6.44 -3.30 -1.72
N ILE A 349 6.90 -2.51 -2.70
CA ILE A 349 7.09 -2.91 -4.10
C ILE A 349 8.23 -3.92 -4.24
N PHE A 350 7.97 -5.02 -4.91
CA PHE A 350 8.93 -6.09 -5.23
C PHE A 350 9.04 -6.38 -6.74
N ILE A 351 8.13 -5.83 -7.56
CA ILE A 351 8.26 -5.74 -9.03
C ILE A 351 8.13 -4.27 -9.41
N GLY A 352 9.07 -3.77 -10.18
CA GLY A 352 9.13 -2.40 -10.68
C GLY A 352 10.40 -2.20 -11.49
N SER A 353 10.56 -1.03 -12.08
CA SER A 353 11.79 -0.68 -12.82
C SER A 353 12.10 0.79 -12.64
N PRO A 354 13.36 1.22 -12.72
CA PRO A 354 13.68 2.64 -12.79
C PRO A 354 13.07 3.28 -14.03
N ALA A 355 12.83 4.59 -14.00
CA ALA A 355 12.06 5.32 -15.01
C ALA A 355 12.57 5.09 -16.45
N GLU A 356 13.89 5.03 -16.63
CA GLU A 356 14.53 4.81 -17.94
C GLU A 356 14.26 3.40 -18.52
N ALA A 357 13.97 2.43 -17.66
CA ALA A 357 13.68 1.04 -18.03
C ALA A 357 12.17 0.71 -18.02
N MET A 358 11.29 1.65 -17.69
CA MET A 358 9.85 1.39 -17.71
C MET A 358 9.33 1.22 -19.13
N ARG A 359 8.43 0.23 -19.30
CA ARG A 359 7.68 -0.03 -20.54
C ARG A 359 6.19 0.25 -20.30
N ALA A 360 5.57 0.97 -21.22
CA ALA A 360 4.13 1.29 -21.14
C ALA A 360 3.26 0.03 -21.06
N GLY A 361 2.50 -0.12 -19.99
CA GLY A 361 1.62 -1.27 -19.74
C GLY A 361 2.28 -2.44 -18.99
N ALA A 362 3.60 -2.47 -18.85
CA ALA A 362 4.29 -3.44 -18.00
C ALA A 362 4.40 -2.92 -16.55
N THR A 363 4.30 -3.80 -15.57
CA THR A 363 4.57 -3.47 -14.16
C THR A 363 6.06 -3.26 -13.89
N GLY A 364 6.93 -3.92 -14.65
CA GLY A 364 8.38 -3.83 -14.50
C GLY A 364 9.06 -5.20 -14.39
N LYS A 365 10.23 -5.24 -13.76
CA LYS A 365 11.02 -6.45 -13.49
C LYS A 365 11.10 -6.71 -11.99
N SER A 366 11.59 -7.88 -11.60
CA SER A 366 11.92 -8.14 -10.20
C SER A 366 12.88 -7.07 -9.67
N VAL A 367 12.53 -6.48 -8.53
CA VAL A 367 13.42 -5.55 -7.82
C VAL A 367 14.67 -6.31 -7.37
N PRO A 368 15.87 -5.76 -7.52
CA PRO A 368 17.10 -6.40 -7.01
C PRO A 368 16.95 -6.83 -5.54
N GLY A 369 17.32 -8.08 -5.24
CA GLY A 369 17.09 -8.73 -3.96
C GLY A 369 15.82 -9.55 -3.87
N TYR A 370 14.90 -9.43 -4.84
CA TYR A 370 13.72 -10.29 -4.99
C TYR A 370 13.85 -11.19 -6.22
N GLU A 371 13.32 -12.39 -6.10
CA GLU A 371 13.12 -13.31 -7.21
C GLU A 371 11.62 -13.43 -7.47
N ALA A 372 11.20 -13.27 -8.71
CA ALA A 372 9.82 -13.46 -9.13
C ALA A 372 9.74 -14.37 -10.35
N ARG A 373 8.69 -15.19 -10.40
CA ARG A 373 8.43 -16.10 -11.52
C ARG A 373 6.93 -16.29 -11.72
N VAL A 374 6.56 -16.70 -12.92
CA VAL A 374 5.18 -17.09 -13.25
C VAL A 374 5.10 -18.62 -13.23
N VAL A 375 4.12 -19.16 -12.49
CA VAL A 375 4.00 -20.61 -12.27
C VAL A 375 2.63 -21.14 -12.66
N ASP A 376 2.57 -22.42 -13.00
CA ASP A 376 1.33 -23.17 -13.21
C ASP A 376 0.64 -23.54 -11.87
N GLU A 377 -0.45 -24.30 -11.92
CA GLU A 377 -1.19 -24.74 -10.73
C GLU A 377 -0.37 -25.70 -9.84
N GLU A 378 0.58 -26.42 -10.42
CA GLU A 378 1.49 -27.32 -9.70
C GLU A 378 2.72 -26.59 -9.13
N GLY A 379 2.85 -25.27 -9.37
CA GLY A 379 3.96 -24.43 -8.89
C GLY A 379 5.24 -24.55 -9.72
N ARG A 380 5.17 -25.11 -10.94
CA ARG A 380 6.29 -25.18 -11.88
C ARG A 380 6.35 -23.89 -12.70
N GLU A 381 7.54 -23.38 -12.93
CA GLU A 381 7.74 -22.20 -13.75
C GLU A 381 7.28 -22.43 -15.19
N VAL A 382 6.49 -21.49 -15.72
CA VAL A 382 6.00 -21.53 -17.11
C VAL A 382 6.96 -20.82 -18.06
N ARG A 383 6.85 -21.10 -19.35
CA ARG A 383 7.66 -20.42 -20.38
C ARG A 383 7.27 -18.95 -20.50
N ALA A 384 8.24 -18.12 -20.87
CA ALA A 384 7.99 -16.72 -21.22
C ALA A 384 6.83 -16.60 -22.22
N GLY A 385 5.96 -15.61 -22.02
CA GLY A 385 4.74 -15.41 -22.80
C GLY A 385 3.53 -16.23 -22.35
N THR A 386 3.67 -17.10 -21.33
CA THR A 386 2.55 -17.90 -20.80
C THR A 386 2.02 -17.25 -19.52
N ALA A 387 0.69 -17.15 -19.40
CA ALA A 387 0.03 -16.66 -18.21
C ALA A 387 0.04 -17.72 -17.09
N GLY A 388 0.22 -17.27 -15.86
CA GLY A 388 0.20 -18.12 -14.68
C GLY A 388 0.18 -17.31 -13.38
N ARG A 389 0.23 -17.99 -12.24
CA ARG A 389 0.26 -17.37 -10.91
C ARG A 389 1.62 -16.74 -10.66
N LEU A 390 1.61 -15.52 -10.11
CA LEU A 390 2.85 -14.85 -9.71
C LEU A 390 3.34 -15.40 -8.36
N ALA A 391 4.57 -15.90 -8.35
CA ALA A 391 5.30 -16.35 -7.18
C ALA A 391 6.50 -15.44 -6.93
N VAL A 392 6.74 -15.06 -5.66
CA VAL A 392 7.85 -14.16 -5.28
C VAL A 392 8.51 -14.62 -3.99
N ARG A 393 9.84 -14.43 -3.89
CA ARG A 393 10.61 -14.54 -2.65
C ARG A 393 11.68 -13.46 -2.62
N GLY A 394 12.19 -13.15 -1.43
CA GLY A 394 13.17 -12.09 -1.23
C GLY A 394 13.46 -11.85 0.23
N PRO A 395 13.98 -10.68 0.61
CA PRO A 395 14.32 -10.37 2.00
C PRO A 395 13.09 -10.13 2.89
N THR A 396 11.92 -9.94 2.30
CA THR A 396 10.63 -9.81 2.98
C THR A 396 9.64 -10.88 2.51
N GLY A 397 8.56 -11.11 3.26
CA GLY A 397 7.56 -12.11 2.87
C GLY A 397 6.47 -12.27 3.92
N CYS A 398 5.45 -13.01 3.56
CA CYS A 398 4.21 -13.16 4.31
C CYS A 398 4.41 -13.91 5.64
N ARG A 399 3.94 -13.29 6.71
CA ARG A 399 3.73 -13.92 8.03
C ARG A 399 2.42 -13.37 8.59
N TYR A 400 1.35 -14.14 8.48
CA TYR A 400 0.05 -13.74 9.00
C TYR A 400 -0.07 -14.04 10.50
N LEU A 401 -0.55 -13.08 11.27
CA LEU A 401 -0.79 -13.19 12.69
C LEU A 401 -1.94 -14.18 12.97
N ALA A 402 -1.63 -15.36 13.53
CA ALA A 402 -2.62 -16.40 13.91
C ALA A 402 -3.69 -16.65 12.82
N ASP A 403 -3.27 -16.89 11.55
CA ASP A 403 -4.19 -17.00 10.42
C ASP A 403 -3.85 -18.19 9.52
N ALA A 404 -4.79 -19.13 9.38
CA ALA A 404 -4.62 -20.33 8.58
C ALA A 404 -4.45 -20.07 7.07
N ARG A 405 -4.82 -18.86 6.59
CA ARG A 405 -4.61 -18.46 5.19
C ARG A 405 -3.13 -18.33 4.82
N GLN A 406 -2.22 -18.38 5.81
CA GLN A 406 -0.78 -18.47 5.60
C GLN A 406 -0.42 -19.56 4.59
N LYS A 407 -0.96 -20.78 4.76
CA LYS A 407 -0.68 -21.93 3.90
C LYS A 407 -1.17 -21.81 2.47
N LYS A 408 -2.12 -20.89 2.22
CA LYS A 408 -2.60 -20.59 0.87
C LYS A 408 -1.76 -19.51 0.18
N TYR A 409 -1.10 -18.68 0.99
CA TYR A 409 -0.27 -17.59 0.46
C TYR A 409 1.19 -18.01 0.28
N VAL A 410 1.68 -18.93 1.12
CA VAL A 410 3.06 -19.43 1.02
C VAL A 410 3.04 -20.91 0.63
N GLU A 411 3.58 -21.23 -0.54
CA GLU A 411 3.74 -22.60 -1.03
C GLU A 411 5.21 -22.86 -1.39
N ARG A 412 5.81 -23.92 -0.82
CA ARG A 412 7.18 -24.34 -1.12
C ARG A 412 8.22 -23.21 -1.01
N GLY A 413 8.07 -22.34 0.00
CA GLY A 413 8.96 -21.20 0.22
C GLY A 413 8.70 -19.96 -0.62
N TRP A 414 7.69 -19.98 -1.51
CA TRP A 414 7.31 -18.86 -2.36
C TRP A 414 6.02 -18.22 -1.88
N ASN A 415 5.97 -16.88 -1.90
CA ASN A 415 4.73 -16.13 -1.70
C ASN A 415 3.94 -16.14 -3.01
N LEU A 416 2.71 -16.62 -2.98
CA LEU A 416 1.76 -16.57 -4.10
C LEU A 416 0.88 -15.33 -3.92
N THR A 417 1.08 -14.31 -4.76
CA THR A 417 0.44 -13.00 -4.58
C THR A 417 -1.07 -13.01 -4.81
N GLY A 418 -1.57 -14.06 -5.45
CA GLY A 418 -2.96 -14.15 -5.91
C GLY A 418 -3.22 -13.34 -7.18
N ASP A 419 -2.15 -12.93 -7.88
CA ASP A 419 -2.22 -12.25 -9.16
C ASP A 419 -1.77 -13.16 -10.28
N THR A 420 -2.39 -13.02 -11.45
CA THR A 420 -2.01 -13.69 -12.70
C THR A 420 -1.19 -12.73 -13.54
N TYR A 421 -0.03 -13.20 -13.99
CA TYR A 421 0.92 -12.44 -14.78
C TYR A 421 1.40 -13.22 -16.00
N VAL A 422 1.91 -12.49 -16.99
CA VAL A 422 2.77 -13.02 -18.06
C VAL A 422 4.14 -12.40 -17.86
N MET A 423 5.21 -13.19 -17.91
CA MET A 423 6.58 -12.70 -18.01
C MET A 423 7.04 -12.79 -19.46
N ASP A 424 7.56 -11.71 -20.05
CA ASP A 424 8.10 -11.73 -21.40
C ASP A 424 9.55 -12.25 -21.44
N ALA A 425 10.10 -12.42 -22.64
CA ALA A 425 11.45 -12.91 -22.85
C ALA A 425 12.54 -11.98 -22.30
N ASP A 426 12.23 -10.70 -22.08
CA ASP A 426 13.13 -9.70 -21.51
C ASP A 426 13.00 -9.61 -19.97
N GLY A 427 12.13 -10.42 -19.36
CA GLY A 427 11.89 -10.48 -17.91
C GLY A 427 10.95 -9.40 -17.38
N TYR A 428 10.16 -8.74 -18.23
CA TYR A 428 9.11 -7.83 -17.78
C TYR A 428 7.85 -8.59 -17.42
N PHE A 429 7.21 -8.18 -16.32
CA PHE A 429 5.95 -8.71 -15.83
C PHE A 429 4.78 -7.87 -16.31
N TRP A 430 3.79 -8.54 -16.92
CA TRP A 430 2.58 -7.95 -17.49
C TRP A 430 1.36 -8.46 -16.73
N TYR A 431 0.73 -7.59 -15.97
CA TYR A 431 -0.46 -7.92 -15.18
C TYR A 431 -1.61 -8.38 -16.08
N GLN A 432 -2.27 -9.44 -15.69
CA GLN A 432 -3.46 -9.95 -16.38
C GLN A 432 -4.72 -9.69 -15.53
N ALA A 433 -4.82 -10.32 -14.37
CA ALA A 433 -5.93 -10.18 -13.44
C ALA A 433 -5.54 -10.70 -12.05
N ARG A 434 -6.41 -10.49 -11.07
CA ARG A 434 -6.40 -11.34 -9.88
C ARG A 434 -6.78 -12.76 -10.28
N SER A 435 -6.20 -13.75 -9.63
CA SER A 435 -6.50 -15.16 -9.95
C SER A 435 -7.99 -15.50 -9.71
N ASP A 436 -8.63 -14.82 -8.73
CA ASP A 436 -10.05 -14.93 -8.43
C ASP A 436 -10.96 -14.03 -9.30
N ASP A 437 -10.40 -13.14 -10.11
CA ASP A 437 -11.09 -12.23 -11.03
C ASP A 437 -10.96 -12.64 -12.52
N MET A 438 -10.25 -13.73 -12.81
CA MET A 438 -10.14 -14.25 -14.18
C MET A 438 -11.50 -14.75 -14.65
N ILE A 439 -11.93 -14.28 -15.81
CA ILE A 439 -13.21 -14.66 -16.41
C ILE A 439 -12.99 -15.87 -17.33
N ILE A 440 -13.65 -16.98 -17.02
CA ILE A 440 -13.59 -18.20 -17.84
C ILE A 440 -14.86 -18.27 -18.69
N SER A 441 -14.75 -17.86 -19.96
CA SER A 441 -15.89 -17.81 -20.89
C SER A 441 -15.68 -18.77 -22.06
N ALA A 442 -16.52 -19.78 -22.17
CA ALA A 442 -16.45 -20.81 -23.21
C ALA A 442 -15.04 -21.42 -23.36
N GLY A 443 -14.36 -21.69 -22.23
CA GLY A 443 -13.01 -22.26 -22.20
C GLY A 443 -11.87 -21.27 -22.43
N TYR A 444 -12.16 -19.98 -22.63
CA TYR A 444 -11.15 -18.94 -22.75
C TYR A 444 -10.96 -18.21 -21.44
N ASN A 445 -9.71 -18.03 -21.03
CA ASN A 445 -9.34 -17.15 -19.92
C ASN A 445 -9.29 -15.70 -20.40
N ILE A 446 -10.12 -14.84 -19.83
CA ILE A 446 -10.26 -13.43 -20.20
C ILE A 446 -9.95 -12.59 -18.96
N ALA A 447 -8.95 -11.73 -19.08
CA ALA A 447 -8.59 -10.77 -18.04
C ALA A 447 -9.56 -9.58 -18.09
N GLY A 448 -10.38 -9.40 -17.06
CA GLY A 448 -11.26 -8.23 -16.95
C GLY A 448 -10.53 -6.90 -17.15
N PRO A 449 -9.35 -6.67 -16.52
CA PRO A 449 -8.55 -5.45 -16.72
C PRO A 449 -8.12 -5.18 -18.16
N GLU A 450 -7.90 -6.20 -18.99
CA GLU A 450 -7.57 -6.01 -20.41
C GLU A 450 -8.77 -5.42 -21.18
N VAL A 451 -9.97 -5.89 -20.88
CA VAL A 451 -11.22 -5.36 -21.46
C VAL A 451 -11.49 -3.94 -20.96
N GLU A 452 -11.24 -3.68 -19.66
CA GLU A 452 -11.32 -2.33 -19.07
C GLU A 452 -10.38 -1.36 -19.77
N GLN A 453 -9.13 -1.74 -20.02
CA GLN A 453 -8.16 -0.90 -20.72
C GLN A 453 -8.65 -0.57 -22.14
N ALA A 454 -9.20 -1.53 -22.88
CA ALA A 454 -9.76 -1.28 -24.19
C ALA A 454 -10.94 -0.30 -24.11
N LEU A 455 -11.89 -0.50 -23.22
CA LEU A 455 -13.03 0.39 -23.02
C LEU A 455 -12.62 1.81 -22.63
N LEU A 456 -11.62 1.96 -21.76
CA LEU A 456 -11.13 3.27 -21.28
C LEU A 456 -10.46 4.12 -22.37
N THR A 457 -10.07 3.52 -23.50
CA THR A 457 -9.57 4.29 -24.67
C THR A 457 -10.70 4.87 -25.54
N HIS A 458 -11.95 4.43 -25.33
CA HIS A 458 -13.09 5.00 -26.04
C HIS A 458 -13.47 6.38 -25.49
N PRO A 459 -13.70 7.41 -26.37
CA PRO A 459 -13.95 8.79 -25.91
C PRO A 459 -15.14 8.96 -24.97
N ALA A 460 -16.19 8.15 -25.14
CA ALA A 460 -17.41 8.23 -24.33
C ALA A 460 -17.26 7.63 -22.92
N VAL A 461 -16.21 6.86 -22.64
CA VAL A 461 -16.06 6.12 -21.36
C VAL A 461 -15.28 6.96 -20.36
N ALA A 462 -15.88 7.21 -19.20
CA ALA A 462 -15.21 7.85 -18.06
C ALA A 462 -14.53 6.81 -17.16
N GLU A 463 -15.29 5.79 -16.74
CA GLU A 463 -14.79 4.68 -15.91
C GLU A 463 -15.47 3.37 -16.35
N CYS A 464 -14.82 2.24 -16.07
CA CYS A 464 -15.45 0.95 -16.24
C CYS A 464 -14.88 -0.10 -15.29
N GLY A 465 -15.69 -1.13 -15.01
CA GLY A 465 -15.29 -2.34 -14.29
C GLY A 465 -15.84 -3.56 -15.00
N VAL A 466 -15.01 -4.58 -15.19
CA VAL A 466 -15.39 -5.79 -15.95
C VAL A 466 -15.30 -7.02 -15.05
N VAL A 467 -16.36 -7.83 -15.07
CA VAL A 467 -16.48 -9.05 -14.28
C VAL A 467 -17.08 -10.19 -15.10
N GLY A 468 -16.80 -11.43 -14.68
CA GLY A 468 -17.52 -12.60 -15.17
C GLY A 468 -18.85 -12.75 -14.44
N VAL A 469 -19.91 -12.97 -15.19
CA VAL A 469 -21.24 -13.30 -14.68
C VAL A 469 -21.60 -14.71 -15.13
N SER A 470 -22.18 -15.52 -14.24
CA SER A 470 -22.57 -16.90 -14.53
C SER A 470 -23.50 -16.98 -15.73
N ASP A 471 -23.24 -17.94 -16.63
CA ASP A 471 -23.99 -18.18 -17.87
C ASP A 471 -24.03 -19.69 -18.14
N GLU A 472 -25.20 -20.21 -18.49
CA GLU A 472 -25.42 -21.67 -18.66
C GLU A 472 -24.65 -22.28 -19.84
N GLU A 473 -24.47 -21.52 -20.93
CA GLU A 473 -23.81 -22.03 -22.14
C GLU A 473 -22.29 -21.82 -22.08
N ARG A 474 -21.83 -20.74 -21.48
CA ARG A 474 -20.43 -20.29 -21.55
C ARG A 474 -19.66 -20.44 -20.24
N GLY A 475 -20.32 -20.92 -19.18
CA GLY A 475 -19.79 -20.88 -17.82
C GLY A 475 -19.84 -19.46 -17.24
N GLN A 476 -19.21 -18.51 -17.91
CA GLN A 476 -19.31 -17.08 -17.61
C GLN A 476 -19.40 -16.24 -18.89
N VAL A 477 -20.06 -15.08 -18.80
CA VAL A 477 -20.02 -14.02 -19.82
C VAL A 477 -19.29 -12.80 -19.29
N VAL A 478 -18.52 -12.17 -20.17
CA VAL A 478 -17.86 -10.89 -19.88
C VAL A 478 -18.92 -9.81 -19.79
N THR A 479 -19.05 -9.19 -18.62
CA THR A 479 -20.00 -8.10 -18.35
C THR A 479 -19.24 -6.86 -17.93
N ALA A 480 -19.45 -5.74 -18.64
CA ALA A 480 -18.85 -4.44 -18.34
C ALA A 480 -19.87 -3.53 -17.64
N TYR A 481 -19.47 -2.93 -16.53
CA TYR A 481 -20.14 -1.82 -15.88
C TYR A 481 -19.47 -0.53 -16.31
N VAL A 482 -20.19 0.36 -16.96
CA VAL A 482 -19.60 1.54 -17.62
C VAL A 482 -20.22 2.82 -17.07
N VAL A 483 -19.36 3.75 -16.65
CA VAL A 483 -19.72 5.16 -16.40
C VAL A 483 -19.39 5.95 -17.65
N LEU A 484 -20.37 6.52 -18.28
CA LEU A 484 -20.19 7.38 -19.46
C LEU A 484 -19.80 8.80 -19.06
N ARG A 485 -19.16 9.51 -19.97
CA ARG A 485 -18.91 10.94 -19.78
C ARG A 485 -20.21 11.75 -19.88
N PRO A 486 -20.27 12.93 -19.25
CA PRO A 486 -21.43 13.81 -19.35
C PRO A 486 -21.80 14.11 -20.79
N GLY A 487 -23.09 14.00 -21.13
CA GLY A 487 -23.63 14.26 -22.47
C GLY A 487 -23.73 13.02 -23.38
N GLU A 488 -23.20 11.88 -22.98
CA GLU A 488 -23.29 10.63 -23.73
C GLU A 488 -24.58 9.86 -23.39
N SER A 489 -25.14 9.16 -24.36
CA SER A 489 -26.38 8.40 -24.20
C SER A 489 -26.09 6.93 -23.85
N SER A 490 -26.79 6.39 -22.86
CA SER A 490 -26.69 4.99 -22.42
C SER A 490 -27.71 4.09 -23.15
N ASP A 491 -27.66 4.08 -24.47
CA ASP A 491 -28.63 3.37 -25.31
C ASP A 491 -28.02 2.12 -26.00
N ALA A 492 -28.85 1.41 -26.77
CA ALA A 492 -28.43 0.21 -27.50
C ALA A 492 -27.43 0.53 -28.64
N ALA A 493 -27.40 1.76 -29.14
CA ALA A 493 -26.42 2.17 -30.17
C ALA A 493 -25.05 2.32 -29.53
N MET A 494 -24.94 2.98 -28.37
CA MET A 494 -23.70 3.10 -27.62
C MET A 494 -23.19 1.73 -27.17
N THR A 495 -24.08 0.83 -26.73
CA THR A 495 -23.69 -0.54 -26.37
C THR A 495 -23.02 -1.27 -27.53
N ARG A 496 -23.61 -1.21 -28.73
CA ARG A 496 -23.01 -1.80 -29.93
C ARG A 496 -21.69 -1.16 -30.30
N GLN A 497 -21.63 0.19 -30.23
CA GLN A 497 -20.40 0.92 -30.50
C GLN A 497 -19.24 0.51 -29.60
N LEU A 498 -19.47 0.41 -28.29
CA LEU A 498 -18.46 -0.04 -27.32
C LEU A 498 -18.05 -1.50 -27.55
N GLN A 499 -19.01 -2.39 -27.83
CA GLN A 499 -18.72 -3.80 -28.16
C GLN A 499 -17.86 -3.93 -29.42
N ASP A 500 -18.20 -3.20 -30.47
CA ASP A 500 -17.46 -3.23 -31.73
C ASP A 500 -16.09 -2.57 -31.60
N TYR A 501 -15.98 -1.51 -30.80
CA TYR A 501 -14.71 -0.89 -30.47
C TYR A 501 -13.76 -1.87 -29.74
N VAL A 502 -14.24 -2.60 -28.76
CA VAL A 502 -13.43 -3.61 -28.06
C VAL A 502 -13.00 -4.73 -29.02
N LYS A 503 -13.90 -5.23 -29.90
CA LYS A 503 -13.56 -6.25 -30.91
C LYS A 503 -12.49 -5.77 -31.89
N ALA A 504 -12.46 -4.48 -32.19
CA ALA A 504 -11.44 -3.87 -33.07
C ALA A 504 -10.11 -3.62 -32.33
N THR A 505 -10.15 -3.45 -31.01
CA THR A 505 -8.98 -3.05 -30.21
C THR A 505 -8.22 -4.26 -29.65
N ILE A 506 -8.94 -5.31 -29.22
CA ILE A 506 -8.35 -6.54 -28.66
C ILE A 506 -8.99 -7.77 -29.32
N ALA A 507 -8.51 -8.98 -28.95
CA ALA A 507 -9.01 -10.22 -29.55
C ALA A 507 -10.56 -10.29 -29.44
N PRO A 508 -11.29 -10.53 -30.56
CA PRO A 508 -12.74 -10.37 -30.61
C PRO A 508 -13.53 -11.21 -29.59
N TYR A 509 -13.01 -12.37 -29.18
CA TYR A 509 -13.70 -13.22 -28.19
C TYR A 509 -13.78 -12.61 -26.79
N LYS A 510 -12.96 -11.56 -26.50
CA LYS A 510 -12.87 -10.88 -25.20
C LYS A 510 -13.91 -9.77 -25.02
N TYR A 511 -14.65 -9.39 -26.06
CA TYR A 511 -15.59 -8.28 -25.97
C TYR A 511 -16.67 -8.51 -24.90
N PRO A 512 -17.13 -7.46 -24.19
CA PRO A 512 -18.20 -7.59 -23.21
C PRO A 512 -19.53 -7.89 -23.91
N ARG A 513 -20.12 -9.06 -23.57
CA ARG A 513 -21.41 -9.45 -24.12
C ARG A 513 -22.58 -8.70 -23.48
N ALA A 514 -22.39 -8.27 -22.25
CA ALA A 514 -23.32 -7.39 -21.54
C ALA A 514 -22.59 -6.11 -21.14
N ILE A 515 -23.27 -4.97 -21.31
CA ILE A 515 -22.82 -3.66 -20.83
C ILE A 515 -23.96 -3.07 -19.98
N GLU A 516 -23.64 -2.76 -18.73
CA GLU A 516 -24.52 -2.09 -17.77
C GLU A 516 -24.01 -0.68 -17.55
N TYR A 517 -24.88 0.32 -17.75
CA TYR A 517 -24.53 1.71 -17.48
C TYR A 517 -24.87 2.05 -16.05
N VAL A 518 -23.92 2.66 -15.35
CA VAL A 518 -24.03 3.04 -13.94
C VAL A 518 -23.56 4.48 -13.75
N SER A 519 -24.08 5.16 -12.73
CA SER A 519 -23.65 6.51 -12.37
C SER A 519 -22.28 6.52 -11.69
N GLU A 520 -21.97 5.46 -10.96
CA GLU A 520 -20.69 5.28 -10.25
C GLU A 520 -20.36 3.79 -10.10
N LEU A 521 -19.08 3.48 -9.92
CA LEU A 521 -18.59 2.14 -9.63
C LEU A 521 -18.37 1.96 -8.13
N PRO A 522 -18.63 0.76 -7.57
CA PRO A 522 -18.30 0.47 -6.18
C PRO A 522 -16.80 0.51 -5.96
N LYS A 523 -16.35 1.34 -5.03
CA LYS A 523 -14.94 1.53 -4.70
C LYS A 523 -14.71 1.34 -3.21
N THR A 524 -13.49 0.91 -2.86
CA THR A 524 -13.02 0.94 -1.48
C THR A 524 -12.84 2.39 -1.03
N GLN A 525 -12.65 2.59 0.27
CA GLN A 525 -12.31 3.91 0.82
C GLN A 525 -11.00 4.49 0.24
N THR A 526 -10.14 3.63 -0.33
CA THR A 526 -8.91 4.02 -1.01
C THR A 526 -9.07 4.26 -2.51
N GLY A 527 -10.30 4.19 -3.04
CA GLY A 527 -10.60 4.40 -4.46
C GLY A 527 -10.50 3.15 -5.33
N LYS A 528 -10.09 1.99 -4.80
CA LYS A 528 -9.95 0.76 -5.58
C LYS A 528 -11.30 0.16 -5.95
N LEU A 529 -11.44 -0.26 -7.21
CA LEU A 529 -12.63 -0.95 -7.71
C LEU A 529 -12.90 -2.25 -6.92
N GLN A 530 -14.12 -2.40 -6.43
CA GLN A 530 -14.59 -3.59 -5.72
C GLN A 530 -15.29 -4.55 -6.68
N ARG A 531 -14.52 -5.35 -7.45
CA ARG A 531 -15.07 -6.31 -8.43
C ARG A 531 -15.97 -7.36 -7.81
N PHE A 532 -15.70 -7.77 -6.56
CA PHE A 532 -16.57 -8.70 -5.85
C PHE A 532 -17.99 -8.16 -5.69
N GLU A 533 -18.12 -6.85 -5.43
CA GLU A 533 -19.42 -6.20 -5.31
C GLU A 533 -20.13 -6.11 -6.66
N LEU A 534 -19.41 -5.81 -7.74
CA LEU A 534 -19.96 -5.89 -9.10
C LEU A 534 -20.45 -7.30 -9.43
N ARG A 535 -19.68 -8.35 -9.07
CA ARG A 535 -20.12 -9.75 -9.27
C ARG A 535 -21.36 -10.08 -8.44
N ARG A 536 -21.43 -9.61 -7.19
CA ARG A 536 -22.60 -9.81 -6.33
C ARG A 536 -23.84 -9.20 -6.97
N ILE A 537 -23.78 -7.92 -7.35
CA ILE A 537 -24.86 -7.19 -8.02
C ILE A 537 -25.29 -7.91 -9.31
N ALA A 538 -24.33 -8.36 -10.11
CA ALA A 538 -24.59 -9.05 -11.35
C ALA A 538 -25.31 -10.40 -11.14
N ASN A 539 -24.84 -11.20 -10.19
CA ASN A 539 -25.42 -12.50 -9.89
C ASN A 539 -26.82 -12.40 -9.27
N GLU A 540 -27.07 -11.39 -8.43
CA GLU A 540 -28.42 -11.10 -7.89
C GLU A 540 -29.40 -10.75 -9.02
N LYS A 541 -28.99 -9.90 -9.98
CA LYS A 541 -29.80 -9.58 -11.16
C LYS A 541 -30.07 -10.82 -12.04
N ALA A 542 -29.06 -11.66 -12.24
CA ALA A 542 -29.20 -12.91 -13.01
C ALA A 542 -30.18 -13.88 -12.33
N SER A 543 -30.08 -14.05 -11.02
CA SER A 543 -30.99 -14.91 -10.24
C SER A 543 -32.46 -14.40 -10.27
N HIS A 544 -32.68 -13.10 -10.25
CA HIS A 544 -34.03 -12.52 -10.37
C HIS A 544 -34.62 -12.69 -11.77
N LYS A 545 -33.79 -12.71 -12.83
CA LYS A 545 -34.24 -12.99 -14.21
C LYS A 545 -34.65 -14.45 -14.44
N LEU A 546 -34.06 -15.38 -13.69
CA LEU A 546 -34.39 -16.81 -13.77
C LEU A 546 -35.63 -17.18 -12.95
N ALA A 547 -36.02 -16.32 -11.98
CA ALA A 547 -37.18 -16.52 -11.11
C ALA A 547 -38.43 -15.81 -11.62
N SER A 548 -38.34 -14.98 -12.65
CA SER A 548 -39.45 -14.27 -13.34
C SER A 548 -39.75 -14.89 -14.71
#